data_a9464f9072c818456f0ccef606543de9
#
_entry.id   a9464f9072c818456f0ccef606543de9
#
_cell.length_a   1.000
_cell.length_b   1.000
_cell.length_c   1.000
_cell.angle_alpha   90.00
_cell.angle_beta   90.00
_cell.angle_gamma   90.00
#
_symmetry.space_group_name_H-M   'P 1'
#
loop_
_entity.id
_entity.type
_entity.pdbx_description
1 polymer ?
#
loop_
_entity_poly.entity_id
_entity_poly.type
_entity_poly.pdbx_seq_one_letter_code
_entity_poly.pdbx_strand_id
1 'polypeptide(L)'
;MNPLVYFRIFNNEDCPCGSGKKFKECCKGKTDQEPVQSKKPPEVQIMEQMRKSMVKCCMHPDQSNCNGKIKNAHALQNNKIISLLAGTERHVYTMDKKRQPLIIPIEGEEPEVMVEFSRVSANDATTETCFCDRHDNIAFAVIEKGAPDFDVNSEPMKFVYAYKAFIFEYYKQEVSHKIFQQCFKKRPPVFQLPQMVGLYRVSQLRLKEFKPVKRHFDSEIMAGTYNGIETCVITIPERINFANYTFIAPDYDLNGKG
;
A
#
# COMPACT_ATOMS: atom_id res chain seq x y z
N MET A 1 -28.71 -2.82 -4.55
CA MET A 1 -27.93 -2.10 -5.59
C MET A 1 -27.54 -3.11 -6.67
N ASN A 2 -27.63 -2.77 -7.96
CA ASN A 2 -27.28 -3.73 -9.03
C ASN A 2 -25.75 -3.92 -9.06
N PRO A 3 -25.20 -5.10 -8.78
CA PRO A 3 -23.74 -5.32 -8.71
C PRO A 3 -23.00 -4.98 -10.02
N LEU A 4 -23.68 -5.01 -11.16
CA LEU A 4 -23.08 -4.66 -12.45
C LEU A 4 -22.64 -3.19 -12.57
N VAL A 5 -23.13 -2.31 -11.70
CA VAL A 5 -22.73 -0.89 -11.68
C VAL A 5 -21.24 -0.74 -11.32
N TYR A 6 -20.71 -1.60 -10.47
CA TYR A 6 -19.31 -1.53 -10.06
C TYR A 6 -18.30 -1.92 -11.15
N PHE A 7 -18.76 -2.59 -12.19
CA PHE A 7 -17.89 -3.09 -13.27
C PHE A 7 -17.97 -2.25 -14.55
N ARG A 8 -18.53 -1.04 -14.48
CA ARG A 8 -18.65 -0.13 -15.64
C ARG A 8 -18.16 1.26 -15.29
N ILE A 9 -17.64 1.95 -16.30
CA ILE A 9 -17.37 3.40 -16.25
C ILE A 9 -18.46 4.13 -17.02
N PHE A 10 -19.11 5.09 -16.37
CA PHE A 10 -20.18 5.87 -16.99
C PHE A 10 -19.64 7.10 -17.69
N ASN A 11 -20.35 7.56 -18.72
CA ASN A 11 -19.94 8.65 -19.58
C ASN A 11 -19.56 9.94 -18.84
N ASN A 12 -20.31 10.28 -17.81
CA ASN A 12 -20.15 11.53 -17.05
C ASN A 12 -19.26 11.41 -15.81
N GLU A 13 -18.67 10.23 -15.56
CA GLU A 13 -17.69 10.07 -14.52
C GLU A 13 -16.33 10.62 -14.93
N ASP A 14 -15.51 10.92 -13.95
CA ASP A 14 -14.12 11.31 -14.22
C ASP A 14 -13.37 10.15 -14.86
N CYS A 15 -12.56 10.47 -15.86
CA CYS A 15 -11.90 9.43 -16.62
C CYS A 15 -10.88 8.67 -15.74
N PRO A 16 -10.95 7.34 -15.66
CA PRO A 16 -10.04 6.55 -14.85
C PRO A 16 -8.56 6.67 -15.23
N CYS A 17 -8.24 7.26 -16.38
CA CYS A 17 -6.85 7.54 -16.75
C CYS A 17 -6.19 8.68 -15.96
N GLY A 18 -6.93 9.34 -15.05
CA GLY A 18 -6.43 10.43 -14.23
C GLY A 18 -6.25 11.76 -14.96
N SER A 19 -6.88 11.95 -16.13
CA SER A 19 -6.78 13.21 -16.93
C SER A 19 -7.56 14.38 -16.37
N GLY A 20 -8.44 14.17 -15.38
CA GLY A 20 -9.39 15.18 -14.90
C GLY A 20 -10.57 15.48 -15.84
N LYS A 21 -10.63 14.86 -17.03
CA LYS A 21 -11.73 14.99 -17.99
C LYS A 21 -12.79 13.92 -17.74
N LYS A 22 -14.02 14.15 -18.24
CA LYS A 22 -15.07 13.12 -18.22
C LYS A 22 -14.71 11.96 -19.17
N PHE A 23 -15.14 10.76 -18.82
CA PHE A 23 -14.81 9.54 -19.60
C PHE A 23 -15.22 9.68 -21.07
N LYS A 24 -16.44 10.19 -21.34
CA LYS A 24 -16.94 10.42 -22.71
C LYS A 24 -16.05 11.36 -23.55
N GLU A 25 -15.34 12.29 -22.88
CA GLU A 25 -14.50 13.32 -23.51
C GLU A 25 -13.02 12.92 -23.58
N CYS A 26 -12.67 11.77 -23.04
CA CYS A 26 -11.27 11.33 -22.91
C CYS A 26 -11.03 9.95 -23.53
N CYS A 27 -11.29 8.88 -22.77
CA CYS A 27 -10.89 7.53 -23.18
C CYS A 27 -12.01 6.71 -23.82
N LYS A 28 -13.27 7.11 -23.74
CA LYS A 28 -14.39 6.36 -24.31
C LYS A 28 -14.21 6.06 -25.81
N GLY A 29 -13.81 7.06 -26.58
CA GLY A 29 -13.58 6.89 -28.04
C GLY A 29 -12.30 6.15 -28.41
N LYS A 30 -11.54 5.69 -27.43
CA LYS A 30 -10.29 4.92 -27.62
C LYS A 30 -10.44 3.47 -27.18
N THR A 31 -11.59 3.08 -26.64
CA THR A 31 -11.81 1.72 -26.10
C THR A 31 -11.85 0.67 -27.20
N ASP A 32 -12.22 1.06 -28.44
CA ASP A 32 -12.34 0.17 -29.58
C ASP A 32 -11.05 0.07 -30.41
N GLN A 33 -9.98 0.75 -29.96
CA GLN A 33 -8.68 0.62 -30.61
C GLN A 33 -8.10 -0.77 -30.34
N GLU A 34 -7.65 -1.45 -31.40
CA GLU A 34 -6.97 -2.73 -31.25
C GLU A 34 -5.75 -2.57 -30.31
N PRO A 35 -5.59 -3.49 -29.35
CA PRO A 35 -4.42 -3.45 -28.49
C PRO A 35 -3.15 -3.57 -29.33
N VAL A 36 -2.17 -2.71 -29.04
CA VAL A 36 -0.85 -2.80 -29.68
C VAL A 36 -0.35 -4.23 -29.53
N GLN A 37 -0.17 -4.92 -30.65
CA GLN A 37 0.33 -6.28 -30.66
C GLN A 37 1.70 -6.32 -29.98
N SER A 38 1.78 -7.01 -28.88
CA SER A 38 3.02 -7.23 -28.15
C SER A 38 3.34 -8.72 -28.17
N LYS A 39 4.61 -9.05 -28.47
CA LYS A 39 5.11 -10.43 -28.40
C LYS A 39 5.17 -10.97 -26.96
N LYS A 40 4.97 -10.11 -25.94
CA LYS A 40 5.03 -10.50 -24.54
C LYS A 40 3.64 -10.94 -24.05
N PRO A 41 3.55 -11.99 -23.21
CA PRO A 41 2.31 -12.37 -22.56
C PRO A 41 1.67 -11.19 -21.81
N PRO A 42 0.32 -11.13 -21.71
CA PRO A 42 -0.38 -10.02 -21.03
C PRO A 42 0.11 -9.78 -19.60
N GLU A 43 0.40 -10.84 -18.86
CA GLU A 43 0.86 -10.79 -17.47
C GLU A 43 2.21 -10.07 -17.36
N VAL A 44 3.16 -10.41 -18.25
CA VAL A 44 4.48 -9.76 -18.31
C VAL A 44 4.34 -8.27 -18.61
N GLN A 45 3.42 -7.92 -19.52
CA GLN A 45 3.17 -6.53 -19.89
C GLN A 45 2.57 -5.73 -18.72
N ILE A 46 1.65 -6.34 -17.95
CA ILE A 46 1.07 -5.75 -16.74
C ILE A 46 2.17 -5.54 -15.69
N MET A 47 2.99 -6.55 -15.43
CA MET A 47 4.11 -6.47 -14.48
C MET A 47 5.11 -5.36 -14.83
N GLU A 48 5.50 -5.25 -16.12
CA GLU A 48 6.37 -4.18 -16.58
C GLU A 48 5.72 -2.81 -16.40
N GLN A 49 4.42 -2.71 -16.67
CA GLN A 49 3.66 -1.48 -16.46
C GLN A 49 3.58 -1.12 -14.97
N MET A 50 3.33 -2.08 -14.10
CA MET A 50 3.33 -1.88 -12.65
C MET A 50 4.68 -1.34 -12.17
N ARG A 51 5.79 -1.97 -12.57
CA ARG A 51 7.14 -1.51 -12.22
C ARG A 51 7.42 -0.07 -12.70
N LYS A 52 6.99 0.27 -13.91
CA LYS A 52 7.16 1.64 -14.48
C LYS A 52 6.23 2.68 -13.83
N SER A 53 5.16 2.24 -13.19
CA SER A 53 4.17 3.11 -12.57
C SER A 53 4.38 3.27 -11.06
N MET A 54 5.37 2.61 -10.48
CA MET A 54 5.72 2.81 -9.09
C MET A 54 6.11 4.28 -8.84
N VAL A 55 5.42 4.90 -7.94
CA VAL A 55 5.61 6.32 -7.60
C VAL A 55 6.47 6.40 -6.34
N LYS A 56 7.62 7.06 -6.46
CA LYS A 56 8.43 7.42 -5.30
C LYS A 56 7.95 8.78 -4.82
N CYS A 57 7.44 8.88 -3.61
CA CYS A 57 6.95 10.14 -3.06
C CYS A 57 7.11 10.18 -1.55
N CYS A 58 7.14 11.38 -0.98
CA CYS A 58 7.13 11.56 0.45
C CYS A 58 5.69 11.71 0.94
N MET A 59 5.27 10.87 1.88
CA MET A 59 3.92 10.87 2.45
C MET A 59 3.76 11.80 3.67
N HIS A 60 4.86 12.39 4.15
CA HIS A 60 4.82 13.33 5.25
C HIS A 60 3.95 14.55 4.92
N PRO A 61 3.13 15.07 5.86
CA PRO A 61 2.27 16.23 5.60
C PRO A 61 3.02 17.51 5.28
N ASP A 62 4.18 17.75 5.87
CA ASP A 62 5.00 18.93 5.59
C ASP A 62 5.78 18.75 4.29
N GLN A 63 5.15 19.07 3.18
CA GLN A 63 5.79 19.02 1.87
C GLN A 63 6.76 20.17 1.64
N SER A 64 6.62 21.30 2.36
CA SER A 64 7.47 22.48 2.21
C SER A 64 8.92 22.22 2.63
N ASN A 65 9.12 21.34 3.60
CA ASN A 65 10.41 20.94 4.13
C ASN A 65 10.92 19.59 3.54
N CYS A 66 10.27 19.08 2.50
CA CYS A 66 10.70 17.85 1.87
C CYS A 66 11.99 18.06 1.08
N ASN A 67 13.04 17.26 1.39
CA ASN A 67 14.32 17.34 0.66
C ASN A 67 14.34 16.58 -0.67
N GLY A 68 13.24 15.92 -1.04
CA GLY A 68 13.08 15.19 -2.30
C GLY A 68 13.89 13.89 -2.44
N LYS A 69 14.80 13.59 -1.53
CA LYS A 69 15.62 12.37 -1.54
C LYS A 69 14.83 11.18 -0.98
N ILE A 70 13.99 10.58 -1.81
CA ILE A 70 13.18 9.42 -1.39
C ILE A 70 14.10 8.22 -1.17
N LYS A 71 13.99 7.61 0.01
CA LYS A 71 14.76 6.42 0.40
C LYS A 71 13.88 5.17 0.49
N ASN A 72 14.53 4.03 0.63
CA ASN A 72 13.87 2.78 1.03
C ASN A 72 13.65 2.82 2.55
N ALA A 73 12.48 3.28 2.96
CA ALA A 73 12.10 3.33 4.37
C ALA A 73 11.61 1.95 4.82
N HIS A 74 12.08 1.47 5.97
CA HIS A 74 11.64 0.19 6.52
C HIS A 74 10.30 0.33 7.25
N ALA A 75 9.35 -0.53 6.94
CA ALA A 75 8.10 -0.61 7.67
C ALA A 75 8.30 -1.20 9.08
N LEU A 76 9.03 -2.30 9.18
CA LEU A 76 9.53 -2.84 10.44
C LEU A 76 10.93 -2.30 10.71
N GLN A 77 11.22 -1.95 11.96
CA GLN A 77 12.54 -1.45 12.36
C GLN A 77 13.65 -2.43 12.00
N ASN A 78 14.61 -1.98 11.18
CA ASN A 78 15.72 -2.83 10.79
C ASN A 78 16.59 -3.22 11.99
N ASN A 79 16.99 -2.24 12.80
CA ASN A 79 17.96 -2.45 13.89
C ASN A 79 17.42 -3.23 15.09
N LYS A 80 16.12 -3.21 15.34
CA LYS A 80 15.52 -3.83 16.54
C LYS A 80 14.68 -5.07 16.24
N ILE A 81 14.01 -5.11 15.09
CA ILE A 81 13.11 -6.22 14.75
C ILE A 81 13.73 -7.09 13.67
N ILE A 82 14.04 -6.52 12.50
CA ILE A 82 14.54 -7.32 11.37
C ILE A 82 15.91 -7.91 11.68
N SER A 83 16.81 -7.17 12.33
CA SER A 83 18.13 -7.67 12.71
C SER A 83 18.08 -8.85 13.69
N LEU A 84 17.11 -8.84 14.62
CA LEU A 84 16.91 -9.96 15.55
C LEU A 84 16.40 -11.21 14.83
N LEU A 85 15.54 -11.05 13.83
CA LEU A 85 15.02 -12.15 13.01
C LEU A 85 16.09 -12.69 12.05
N ALA A 86 16.88 -11.79 11.47
CA ALA A 86 17.90 -12.12 10.48
C ALA A 86 19.14 -12.82 11.06
N GLY A 87 19.42 -12.62 12.35
CA GLY A 87 20.58 -13.16 13.01
C GLY A 87 21.90 -12.76 12.34
N THR A 88 22.90 -13.63 12.42
CA THR A 88 24.23 -13.42 11.84
C THR A 88 24.24 -13.43 10.31
N GLU A 89 23.31 -14.14 9.69
CA GLU A 89 23.19 -14.22 8.23
C GLU A 89 22.65 -12.96 7.56
N ARG A 90 22.06 -12.06 8.33
CA ARG A 90 21.45 -10.80 7.87
C ARG A 90 20.40 -10.98 6.75
N HIS A 91 19.69 -12.09 6.77
CA HIS A 91 18.60 -12.39 5.83
C HIS A 91 17.35 -12.83 6.58
N VAL A 92 16.21 -12.52 6.00
CA VAL A 92 14.89 -12.96 6.47
C VAL A 92 14.11 -13.56 5.32
N TYR A 93 13.09 -14.35 5.63
CA TYR A 93 12.12 -14.79 4.64
C TYR A 93 10.91 -13.86 4.66
N THR A 94 10.52 -13.37 3.51
CA THR A 94 9.34 -12.51 3.33
C THR A 94 8.64 -12.84 2.03
N MET A 95 7.38 -12.44 1.88
CA MET A 95 6.66 -12.59 0.61
C MET A 95 7.45 -11.93 -0.52
N ASP A 96 7.66 -12.65 -1.62
CA ASP A 96 8.42 -12.13 -2.75
C ASP A 96 7.59 -11.09 -3.52
N LYS A 97 7.95 -9.82 -3.37
CA LYS A 97 7.31 -8.71 -4.09
C LYS A 97 7.46 -8.80 -5.62
N LYS A 98 8.36 -9.65 -6.11
CA LYS A 98 8.61 -9.84 -7.55
C LYS A 98 7.75 -10.94 -8.15
N ARG A 99 7.13 -11.77 -7.32
CA ARG A 99 6.26 -12.87 -7.73
C ARG A 99 4.82 -12.55 -7.36
N GLN A 100 3.89 -12.91 -8.22
CA GLN A 100 2.48 -12.84 -7.90
C GLN A 100 2.06 -14.05 -7.09
N PRO A 101 1.09 -13.90 -6.19
CA PRO A 101 0.43 -15.06 -5.60
C PRO A 101 -0.09 -15.98 -6.69
N LEU A 102 0.15 -17.27 -6.54
CA LEU A 102 -0.41 -18.27 -7.43
C LEU A 102 -1.84 -18.57 -6.96
N ILE A 103 -2.81 -18.40 -7.85
CA ILE A 103 -4.20 -18.74 -7.58
C ILE A 103 -4.44 -20.13 -8.18
N ILE A 104 -4.70 -21.10 -7.33
CA ILE A 104 -4.96 -22.49 -7.71
C ILE A 104 -6.47 -22.69 -7.69
N PRO A 105 -7.13 -22.83 -8.86
CA PRO A 105 -8.55 -23.12 -8.88
C PRO A 105 -8.79 -24.55 -8.36
N ILE A 106 -9.72 -24.70 -7.42
CA ILE A 106 -10.17 -25.98 -6.90
C ILE A 106 -11.63 -26.17 -7.38
N GLU A 107 -11.91 -27.29 -8.02
CA GLU A 107 -13.22 -27.55 -8.57
C GLU A 107 -14.26 -27.70 -7.43
N GLY A 108 -15.28 -26.82 -7.44
CA GLY A 108 -16.35 -26.81 -6.43
C GLY A 108 -16.02 -26.12 -5.11
N GLU A 109 -14.83 -25.52 -4.98
CA GLU A 109 -14.38 -24.80 -3.78
C GLU A 109 -13.87 -23.40 -4.13
N GLU A 110 -13.60 -22.56 -3.10
CA GLU A 110 -12.91 -21.30 -3.29
C GLU A 110 -11.45 -21.55 -3.72
N PRO A 111 -10.91 -20.74 -4.62
CA PRO A 111 -9.53 -20.93 -5.10
C PRO A 111 -8.53 -20.73 -3.97
N GLU A 112 -7.54 -21.61 -3.91
CA GLU A 112 -6.42 -21.47 -3.00
C GLU A 112 -5.45 -20.39 -3.46
N VAL A 113 -4.96 -19.58 -2.52
CA VAL A 113 -3.95 -18.54 -2.81
C VAL A 113 -2.63 -18.96 -2.18
N MET A 114 -1.68 -19.34 -3.02
CA MET A 114 -0.33 -19.69 -2.60
C MET A 114 0.61 -18.48 -2.75
N VAL A 115 1.29 -18.16 -1.68
CA VAL A 115 2.28 -17.07 -1.64
C VAL A 115 3.68 -17.68 -1.43
N GLU A 116 4.61 -17.35 -2.31
CA GLU A 116 6.00 -17.78 -2.13
C GLU A 116 6.76 -16.82 -1.19
N PHE A 117 7.53 -17.40 -0.30
CA PHE A 117 8.49 -16.69 0.54
C PHE A 117 9.88 -16.78 -0.09
N SER A 118 10.56 -15.64 -0.18
CA SER A 118 11.94 -15.54 -0.66
C SER A 118 12.86 -15.09 0.44
N ARG A 119 14.11 -15.56 0.36
CA ARG A 119 15.20 -15.08 1.21
C ARG A 119 15.64 -13.70 0.73
N VAL A 120 15.52 -12.71 1.60
CA VAL A 120 15.77 -11.29 1.29
C VAL A 120 16.76 -10.72 2.31
N SER A 121 17.65 -9.84 1.86
CA SER A 121 18.55 -9.10 2.77
C SER A 121 17.73 -8.30 3.79
N ALA A 122 18.20 -8.27 5.04
CA ALA A 122 17.62 -7.44 6.08
C ALA A 122 17.49 -5.97 5.68
N ASN A 123 18.40 -5.47 4.84
CA ASN A 123 18.38 -4.09 4.35
C ASN A 123 17.28 -3.82 3.32
N ASP A 124 16.76 -4.85 2.66
CA ASP A 124 15.72 -4.73 1.64
C ASP A 124 14.35 -5.19 2.14
N ALA A 125 14.33 -5.94 3.23
CA ALA A 125 13.11 -6.48 3.80
C ALA A 125 12.17 -5.37 4.27
N THR A 126 10.89 -5.48 3.95
CA THR A 126 9.81 -4.56 4.35
C THR A 126 9.99 -3.09 3.93
N THR A 127 10.85 -2.80 2.95
CA THR A 127 11.12 -1.43 2.51
C THR A 127 10.08 -0.92 1.51
N GLU A 128 9.74 0.38 1.63
CA GLU A 128 8.90 1.13 0.68
C GLU A 128 9.52 2.51 0.39
N THR A 129 9.17 3.09 -0.77
CA THR A 129 9.69 4.39 -1.21
C THR A 129 8.69 5.52 -0.94
N CYS A 130 8.28 5.65 0.33
CA CYS A 130 7.19 6.52 0.77
C CYS A 130 7.63 7.68 1.68
N PHE A 131 8.91 7.81 1.98
CA PHE A 131 9.45 8.94 2.73
C PHE A 131 10.76 9.45 2.12
N CYS A 132 10.98 10.76 2.22
CA CYS A 132 12.31 11.31 2.00
C CYS A 132 13.18 11.08 3.23
N ASP A 133 14.50 11.11 3.05
CA ASP A 133 15.46 10.85 4.12
C ASP A 133 15.24 11.74 5.36
N ARG A 134 14.99 13.05 5.15
CA ARG A 134 14.71 13.97 6.25
C ARG A 134 13.45 13.59 7.02
N HIS A 135 12.34 13.39 6.34
CA HIS A 135 11.05 13.16 6.98
C HIS A 135 10.94 11.78 7.62
N ASP A 136 11.57 10.76 7.06
CA ASP A 136 11.67 9.46 7.69
C ASP A 136 12.40 9.55 9.04
N ASN A 137 13.54 10.23 9.05
CA ASN A 137 14.31 10.41 10.28
C ASN A 137 13.59 11.23 11.35
N ILE A 138 12.77 12.22 10.97
CA ILE A 138 12.03 13.06 11.92
C ILE A 138 10.79 12.35 12.44
N ALA A 139 9.94 11.87 11.52
CA ALA A 139 8.66 11.28 11.87
C ALA A 139 8.79 10.01 12.71
N PHE A 140 9.86 9.23 12.50
CA PHE A 140 10.06 7.95 13.17
C PHE A 140 11.20 7.95 14.21
N ALA A 141 11.74 9.13 14.54
CA ALA A 141 12.86 9.27 15.48
C ALA A 141 12.61 8.56 16.82
N VAL A 142 11.40 8.65 17.34
CA VAL A 142 11.01 8.10 18.64
C VAL A 142 11.06 6.56 18.70
N ILE A 143 11.03 5.90 17.55
CA ILE A 143 11.06 4.44 17.45
C ILE A 143 12.26 3.89 16.67
N GLU A 144 13.05 4.74 15.99
CA GLU A 144 14.16 4.32 15.13
C GLU A 144 15.50 4.20 15.89
N LYS A 145 16.59 4.20 15.13
CA LYS A 145 17.95 4.04 15.66
C LYS A 145 18.26 5.04 16.77
N GLY A 146 18.72 4.53 17.91
CA GLY A 146 19.02 5.34 19.09
C GLY A 146 17.84 5.59 20.01
N ALA A 147 16.61 5.26 19.60
CA ALA A 147 15.46 5.30 20.48
C ALA A 147 15.58 4.22 21.58
N PRO A 148 15.01 4.43 22.78
CA PRO A 148 14.92 3.41 23.81
C PRO A 148 14.11 2.21 23.33
N ASP A 149 14.09 1.13 24.12
CA ASP A 149 13.21 0.00 23.86
C ASP A 149 11.75 0.42 23.98
N PHE A 150 10.85 -0.41 23.43
CA PHE A 150 9.42 -0.07 23.44
C PHE A 150 8.91 0.13 24.86
N ASP A 151 8.40 1.33 25.14
CA ASP A 151 7.76 1.69 26.38
C ASP A 151 6.24 1.69 26.20
N VAL A 152 5.56 0.79 26.91
CA VAL A 152 4.09 0.65 26.88
C VAL A 152 3.36 1.89 27.41
N ASN A 153 4.03 2.76 28.17
CA ASN A 153 3.47 4.01 28.68
C ASN A 153 3.76 5.21 27.77
N SER A 154 4.57 5.04 26.75
CA SER A 154 4.93 6.13 25.82
C SER A 154 3.86 6.32 24.75
N GLU A 155 3.00 7.32 24.90
CA GLU A 155 2.01 7.69 23.90
C GLU A 155 2.67 8.03 22.54
N PRO A 156 3.79 8.78 22.48
CA PRO A 156 4.47 9.01 21.21
C PRO A 156 4.92 7.72 20.50
N MET A 157 5.46 6.73 21.23
CA MET A 157 5.88 5.47 20.61
C MET A 157 4.69 4.70 20.05
N LYS A 158 3.63 4.54 20.84
CA LYS A 158 2.41 3.83 20.42
C LYS A 158 1.81 4.47 19.18
N PHE A 159 1.66 5.80 19.20
CA PHE A 159 1.12 6.56 18.08
C PHE A 159 1.97 6.42 16.82
N VAL A 160 3.30 6.55 16.93
CA VAL A 160 4.20 6.49 15.77
C VAL A 160 4.25 5.08 15.17
N TYR A 161 4.12 4.02 15.96
CA TYR A 161 3.95 2.67 15.42
C TYR A 161 2.65 2.53 14.62
N ALA A 162 1.53 3.04 15.14
CA ALA A 162 0.25 3.03 14.44
C ALA A 162 0.30 3.89 13.17
N TYR A 163 0.86 5.11 13.26
CA TYR A 163 1.06 5.97 12.09
C TYR A 163 1.91 5.28 11.02
N LYS A 164 3.01 4.63 11.42
CA LYS A 164 3.89 3.94 10.48
C LYS A 164 3.17 2.81 9.75
N ALA A 165 2.42 1.97 10.46
CA ALA A 165 1.62 0.91 9.84
C ALA A 165 0.59 1.47 8.86
N PHE A 166 -0.14 2.51 9.26
CA PHE A 166 -1.15 3.16 8.43
C PHE A 166 -0.55 3.81 7.18
N ILE A 167 0.49 4.64 7.32
CA ILE A 167 1.00 5.45 6.22
C ILE A 167 1.68 4.61 5.12
N PHE A 168 2.30 3.49 5.50
CA PHE A 168 2.85 2.53 4.55
C PHE A 168 1.74 1.83 3.75
N GLU A 169 0.63 1.48 4.40
CA GLU A 169 -0.51 0.92 3.70
C GLU A 169 -1.21 1.95 2.82
N TYR A 170 -1.40 3.18 3.31
CA TYR A 170 -1.94 4.28 2.52
C TYR A 170 -1.10 4.53 1.25
N TYR A 171 0.22 4.52 1.37
CA TYR A 171 1.12 4.63 0.21
C TYR A 171 0.89 3.51 -0.81
N LYS A 172 0.75 2.26 -0.37
CA LYS A 172 0.46 1.13 -1.28
C LYS A 172 -0.86 1.32 -2.03
N GLN A 173 -1.89 1.84 -1.36
CA GLN A 173 -3.17 2.14 -1.99
C GLN A 173 -3.04 3.27 -3.02
N GLU A 174 -2.29 4.33 -2.72
CA GLU A 174 -1.97 5.41 -3.68
C GLU A 174 -1.23 4.89 -4.91
N VAL A 175 -0.22 4.06 -4.71
CA VAL A 175 0.56 3.44 -5.80
C VAL A 175 -0.34 2.54 -6.65
N SER A 176 -1.13 1.68 -6.01
CA SER A 176 -2.05 0.78 -6.70
C SER A 176 -3.05 1.56 -7.57
N HIS A 177 -3.65 2.60 -7.01
CA HIS A 177 -4.57 3.46 -7.75
C HIS A 177 -3.91 4.12 -8.98
N LYS A 178 -2.70 4.66 -8.82
CA LYS A 178 -1.92 5.24 -9.93
C LYS A 178 -1.55 4.22 -11.00
N ILE A 179 -1.26 2.98 -10.59
CA ILE A 179 -1.02 1.88 -11.53
C ILE A 179 -2.25 1.65 -12.42
N PHE A 180 -3.46 1.55 -11.83
CA PHE A 180 -4.70 1.42 -12.59
C PHE A 180 -4.91 2.60 -13.54
N GLN A 181 -4.71 3.84 -13.08
CA GLN A 181 -4.81 5.03 -13.93
C GLN A 181 -3.87 4.95 -15.14
N GLN A 182 -2.63 4.52 -14.94
CA GLN A 182 -1.66 4.36 -16.03
C GLN A 182 -2.03 3.21 -16.97
N CYS A 183 -2.55 2.11 -16.46
CA CYS A 183 -3.05 1.02 -17.30
C CYS A 183 -4.17 1.51 -18.22
N PHE A 184 -5.15 2.22 -17.69
CA PHE A 184 -6.24 2.78 -18.49
C PHE A 184 -5.74 3.82 -19.50
N LYS A 185 -4.79 4.68 -19.12
CA LYS A 185 -4.21 5.68 -20.02
C LYS A 185 -3.49 5.06 -21.21
N LYS A 186 -2.73 3.99 -20.99
CA LYS A 186 -1.90 3.35 -22.03
C LYS A 186 -2.62 2.29 -22.83
N ARG A 187 -3.67 1.71 -22.28
CA ARG A 187 -4.44 0.61 -22.87
C ARG A 187 -5.94 0.82 -22.66
N PRO A 188 -6.56 1.76 -23.38
CA PRO A 188 -7.98 2.01 -23.23
C PRO A 188 -8.88 0.78 -23.35
N PRO A 189 -8.61 -0.25 -24.18
CA PRO A 189 -9.41 -1.47 -24.22
C PRO A 189 -9.56 -2.19 -22.87
N VAL A 190 -8.68 -1.95 -21.90
CA VAL A 190 -8.81 -2.49 -20.53
C VAL A 190 -10.10 -2.04 -19.84
N PHE A 191 -10.73 -0.94 -20.28
CA PHE A 191 -12.06 -0.53 -19.82
C PHE A 191 -13.17 -1.54 -20.11
N GLN A 192 -12.94 -2.45 -21.07
CA GLN A 192 -13.88 -3.52 -21.40
C GLN A 192 -13.74 -4.72 -20.47
N LEU A 193 -12.72 -4.76 -19.60
CA LEU A 193 -12.49 -5.84 -18.65
C LEU A 193 -13.16 -5.50 -17.30
N PRO A 194 -14.30 -6.13 -16.95
CA PRO A 194 -15.04 -5.82 -15.73
C PRO A 194 -14.19 -5.93 -14.47
N GLN A 195 -13.31 -6.95 -14.40
CA GLN A 195 -12.43 -7.16 -13.25
C GLN A 195 -11.48 -5.97 -13.03
N MET A 196 -10.90 -5.42 -14.10
CA MET A 196 -10.00 -4.27 -14.00
C MET A 196 -10.73 -3.01 -13.53
N VAL A 197 -11.96 -2.81 -14.00
CA VAL A 197 -12.81 -1.71 -13.55
C VAL A 197 -13.19 -1.90 -12.08
N GLY A 198 -13.55 -3.11 -11.67
CA GLY A 198 -13.85 -3.44 -10.28
C GLY A 198 -12.67 -3.14 -9.35
N LEU A 199 -11.47 -3.62 -9.68
CA LEU A 199 -10.26 -3.36 -8.90
C LEU A 199 -9.93 -1.86 -8.79
N TYR A 200 -10.10 -1.11 -9.89
CA TYR A 200 -9.95 0.35 -9.87
C TYR A 200 -10.96 1.00 -8.92
N ARG A 201 -12.24 0.57 -8.95
CA ARG A 201 -13.29 1.07 -8.05
C ARG A 201 -12.95 0.80 -6.57
N VAL A 202 -12.49 -0.40 -6.27
CA VAL A 202 -12.04 -0.75 -4.91
C VAL A 202 -10.89 0.16 -4.48
N SER A 203 -9.91 0.43 -5.35
CA SER A 203 -8.81 1.34 -5.02
C SER A 203 -9.29 2.77 -4.75
N GLN A 204 -10.29 3.27 -5.51
CA GLN A 204 -10.90 4.58 -5.26
C GLN A 204 -11.62 4.65 -3.91
N LEU A 205 -12.40 3.61 -3.60
CA LEU A 205 -13.17 3.52 -2.36
C LEU A 205 -12.22 3.52 -1.16
N ARG A 206 -11.20 2.65 -1.16
CA ARG A 206 -10.21 2.57 -0.09
C ARG A 206 -9.49 3.89 0.14
N LEU A 207 -9.05 4.57 -0.91
CA LEU A 207 -8.44 5.91 -0.76
C LEU A 207 -9.40 6.93 -0.18
N LYS A 208 -10.69 6.87 -0.54
CA LYS A 208 -11.72 7.76 0.05
C LYS A 208 -11.89 7.49 1.55
N GLU A 209 -11.93 6.22 1.95
CA GLU A 209 -12.07 5.79 3.35
C GLU A 209 -10.83 6.14 4.18
N PHE A 210 -9.64 5.98 3.62
CA PHE A 210 -8.39 6.24 4.31
C PHE A 210 -8.06 7.74 4.47
N LYS A 211 -8.61 8.61 3.63
CA LYS A 211 -8.36 10.06 3.70
C LYS A 211 -8.66 10.71 5.05
N PRO A 212 -9.78 10.42 5.73
CA PRO A 212 -10.03 10.96 7.07
C PRO A 212 -8.99 10.49 8.09
N VAL A 213 -8.64 9.21 8.05
CA VAL A 213 -7.61 8.62 8.93
C VAL A 213 -6.25 9.28 8.68
N LYS A 214 -5.87 9.46 7.40
CA LYS A 214 -4.65 10.17 7.06
C LYS A 214 -4.63 11.60 7.60
N ARG A 215 -5.73 12.34 7.45
CA ARG A 215 -5.81 13.71 7.97
C ARG A 215 -5.65 13.78 9.48
N HIS A 216 -6.23 12.83 10.20
CA HIS A 216 -6.06 12.74 11.65
C HIS A 216 -4.60 12.50 12.03
N PHE A 217 -3.98 11.46 11.49
CA PHE A 217 -2.56 11.18 11.73
C PHE A 217 -1.64 12.34 11.36
N ASP A 218 -1.88 12.96 10.20
CA ASP A 218 -1.09 14.10 9.72
C ASP A 218 -1.19 15.30 10.69
N SER A 219 -2.39 15.60 11.20
CA SER A 219 -2.59 16.70 12.14
C SER A 219 -1.87 16.46 13.46
N GLU A 220 -1.96 15.26 14.01
CA GLU A 220 -1.31 14.90 15.26
C GLU A 220 0.22 14.90 15.15
N ILE A 221 0.78 14.36 14.05
CA ILE A 221 2.21 14.40 13.77
C ILE A 221 2.72 15.85 13.65
N MET A 222 1.98 16.71 12.97
CA MET A 222 2.36 18.12 12.82
C MET A 222 2.26 18.90 14.12
N ALA A 223 1.30 18.57 14.96
CA ALA A 223 1.10 19.20 16.27
C ALA A 223 1.99 18.59 17.37
N GLY A 224 2.49 17.38 17.19
CA GLY A 224 3.23 16.63 18.22
C GLY A 224 2.35 16.22 19.41
N THR A 225 1.06 15.97 19.19
CA THR A 225 0.07 15.72 20.25
C THR A 225 -0.25 14.25 20.49
N TYR A 226 -0.12 13.41 19.49
CA TYR A 226 -0.22 11.94 19.55
C TYR A 226 -1.54 11.37 20.10
N ASN A 227 -2.67 12.04 19.86
CA ASN A 227 -3.98 11.68 20.40
C ASN A 227 -4.81 10.81 19.41
N GLY A 228 -5.96 10.32 19.91
CA GLY A 228 -7.03 9.75 19.09
C GLY A 228 -6.79 8.33 18.62
N ILE A 229 -5.91 7.59 19.29
CA ILE A 229 -5.75 6.15 19.11
C ILE A 229 -5.94 5.42 20.45
N GLU A 230 -6.51 4.24 20.39
CA GLU A 230 -6.52 3.30 21.50
C GLU A 230 -5.51 2.17 21.20
N THR A 231 -4.78 1.74 22.21
CA THR A 231 -3.75 0.73 22.05
C THR A 231 -3.91 -0.40 23.06
N CYS A 232 -3.74 -1.62 22.60
CA CYS A 232 -3.61 -2.80 23.43
C CYS A 232 -2.24 -3.43 23.21
N VAL A 233 -1.49 -3.65 24.28
CA VAL A 233 -0.17 -4.29 24.22
C VAL A 233 -0.26 -5.65 24.88
N ILE A 234 0.05 -6.69 24.12
CA ILE A 234 0.08 -8.07 24.61
C ILE A 234 1.55 -8.51 24.68
N THR A 235 2.01 -8.88 25.87
CA THR A 235 3.35 -9.42 26.08
C THR A 235 3.32 -10.94 25.96
N ILE A 236 4.14 -11.47 25.07
CA ILE A 236 4.33 -12.90 24.89
C ILE A 236 5.70 -13.28 25.49
N PRO A 237 5.77 -14.18 26.50
CA PRO A 237 7.02 -14.49 27.19
C PRO A 237 8.01 -15.27 26.31
N GLU A 238 7.51 -16.07 25.35
CA GLU A 238 8.35 -16.82 24.43
C GLU A 238 8.81 -15.94 23.27
N ARG A 239 10.05 -16.18 22.83
CA ARG A 239 10.55 -15.55 21.62
C ARG A 239 9.83 -16.09 20.39
N ILE A 240 9.21 -15.22 19.63
CA ILE A 240 8.61 -15.55 18.33
C ILE A 240 9.60 -15.20 17.21
N ASN A 241 9.63 -16.06 16.17
CA ASN A 241 10.57 -15.94 15.05
C ASN A 241 9.90 -15.32 13.80
N PHE A 242 8.87 -14.52 13.97
CA PHE A 242 8.26 -13.73 12.90
C PHE A 242 7.87 -12.36 13.41
N ALA A 243 7.74 -11.42 12.49
CA ALA A 243 7.17 -10.10 12.75
C ALA A 243 6.28 -9.70 11.58
N ASN A 244 5.18 -9.04 11.90
CA ASN A 244 4.27 -8.49 10.91
C ASN A 244 3.89 -7.06 11.30
N TYR A 245 3.57 -6.25 10.32
CA TYR A 245 2.89 -4.98 10.51
C TYR A 245 1.79 -4.90 9.45
N THR A 246 0.65 -4.38 9.83
CA THR A 246 -0.45 -4.18 8.91
C THR A 246 -1.38 -3.10 9.43
N PHE A 247 -2.12 -2.50 8.52
CA PHE A 247 -3.30 -1.70 8.82
C PHE A 247 -4.49 -2.42 8.19
N ILE A 248 -5.52 -2.66 8.99
CA ILE A 248 -6.76 -3.32 8.55
C ILE A 248 -7.90 -2.34 8.77
N ALA A 249 -8.69 -2.09 7.73
CA ALA A 249 -9.98 -1.41 7.82
C ALA A 249 -11.07 -2.47 7.63
N PRO A 250 -11.70 -2.97 8.70
CA PRO A 250 -12.77 -3.95 8.58
C PRO A 250 -14.00 -3.30 7.95
N ASP A 251 -14.70 -4.04 7.08
CA ASP A 251 -15.94 -3.58 6.44
C ASP A 251 -17.12 -3.57 7.43
N TYR A 252 -16.98 -4.29 8.53
CA TYR A 252 -18.00 -4.42 9.59
C TYR A 252 -17.39 -4.30 10.96
N ASP A 253 -18.11 -3.74 11.91
CA ASP A 253 -17.74 -3.76 13.32
C ASP A 253 -17.94 -5.19 13.91
N LEU A 254 -17.54 -5.38 15.18
CA LEU A 254 -17.71 -6.67 15.87
C LEU A 254 -19.16 -7.10 16.04
N ASN A 255 -20.14 -6.22 15.79
CA ASN A 255 -21.57 -6.49 15.82
C ASN A 255 -22.16 -6.67 14.41
N GLY A 256 -21.33 -6.70 13.37
CA GLY A 256 -21.75 -6.87 11.98
C GLY A 256 -22.43 -5.62 11.38
N LYS A 257 -22.21 -4.44 11.95
CA LYS A 257 -22.67 -3.17 11.39
C LYS A 257 -21.55 -2.56 10.54
N GLY A 258 -21.86 -2.30 9.27
CA GLY A 258 -20.98 -1.65 8.29
C GLY A 258 -21.44 -0.24 7.95
#